data_1447ccb13ca72cf767ba7a9815c898c4
#
_entry.id   1447ccb13ca72cf767ba7a9815c898c4
#
_cell.length_a   1.000
_cell.length_b   1.000
_cell.length_c   1.000
_cell.angle_alpha   90.00
_cell.angle_beta   90.00
_cell.angle_gamma   90.00
#
_symmetry.space_group_name_H-M   'P 1'
#
loop_
_entity.id
_entity.type
_entity.pdbx_description
1 polymer ?
#
loop_
_entity_poly.entity_id
_entity_poly.type
_entity_poly.pdbx_seq_one_letter_code
_entity_poly.pdbx_strand_id
1 'polypeptide(L)'
;MSCWLRSVYIWFGEGDVLVGDCRPTNWPKLGIVSTQHRAPLKVGIGGLGAIGLTLARRLDERVEGLMLTAVSARDKDAARLRLRGFRQRVPVVTLSELAKDCDVVVECAPAAVFSQVAEPVVRLGKVLIPVSVGGLLANWHLVEMAKTTGARINVPSGAVLGLDAVRAAALGEITRVTIVTRKPPAGLAGAPHIEKHQIDLDSVEHPLKVFEGSARDGVAAFPANVNVAAALGLAGIGPDQTWLEVWADPAVSRNTHSITVESDSARFELKIENVPTDENPRTGRIVVLSTLAALKRLVDPLTVGT
;
A
#
# COMPACT_ATOMS: atom_id res chain seq x y z
N MET A 1 14.18 -39.59 -19.19
CA MET A 1 12.75 -39.68 -18.86
C MET A 1 12.57 -39.06 -17.47
N SER A 2 12.13 -37.82 -17.42
CA SER A 2 11.95 -37.05 -16.17
C SER A 2 10.61 -37.41 -15.56
N CYS A 3 10.66 -38.03 -14.39
CA CYS A 3 9.47 -38.35 -13.58
C CYS A 3 9.00 -37.08 -12.88
N TRP A 4 7.88 -36.51 -13.31
CA TRP A 4 7.19 -35.42 -12.61
C TRP A 4 6.55 -35.97 -11.35
N LEU A 5 6.94 -35.43 -10.19
CA LEU A 5 6.26 -35.67 -8.92
C LEU A 5 4.81 -35.17 -9.03
N ARG A 6 3.84 -36.07 -9.01
CA ARG A 6 2.42 -35.72 -8.90
C ARG A 6 1.99 -35.96 -7.46
N SER A 7 1.77 -34.87 -6.72
CA SER A 7 1.08 -34.93 -5.45
C SER A 7 -0.42 -35.03 -5.72
N VAL A 8 -1.11 -35.97 -5.11
CA VAL A 8 -2.57 -36.10 -5.17
C VAL A 8 -3.15 -35.49 -3.92
N TYR A 9 -4.03 -34.51 -4.08
CA TYR A 9 -4.81 -33.89 -3.01
C TYR A 9 -6.22 -34.45 -3.06
N ILE A 10 -6.67 -35.07 -1.98
CA ILE A 10 -8.07 -35.54 -1.83
C ILE A 10 -8.71 -34.71 -0.73
N TRP A 11 -9.78 -33.98 -1.07
CA TRP A 11 -10.52 -33.12 -0.15
C TRP A 11 -11.68 -33.89 0.49
N PHE A 12 -11.70 -33.98 1.83
CA PHE A 12 -12.82 -34.45 2.61
C PHE A 12 -13.34 -33.25 3.41
N GLY A 13 -14.62 -32.90 3.26
CA GLY A 13 -15.24 -31.77 3.95
C GLY A 13 -14.93 -31.78 5.44
N GLU A 14 -14.56 -30.64 6.01
CA GLU A 14 -14.12 -30.34 7.38
C GLU A 14 -12.59 -30.14 7.61
N GLY A 15 -11.84 -29.84 6.56
CA GLY A 15 -10.49 -29.22 6.74
C GLY A 15 -9.30 -30.17 6.75
N ASP A 16 -9.49 -31.47 6.52
CA ASP A 16 -8.39 -32.41 6.40
C ASP A 16 -7.97 -32.63 4.95
N VAL A 17 -6.67 -32.47 4.66
CA VAL A 17 -6.08 -32.73 3.35
C VAL A 17 -5.12 -33.90 3.45
N LEU A 18 -5.34 -34.95 2.65
CA LEU A 18 -4.40 -36.06 2.52
C LEU A 18 -3.34 -35.73 1.46
N VAL A 19 -2.08 -35.70 1.87
CA VAL A 19 -0.93 -35.53 0.96
C VAL A 19 -0.22 -36.88 0.81
N GLY A 20 -0.19 -37.41 -0.41
CA GLY A 20 0.46 -38.66 -0.74
C GLY A 20 1.60 -38.50 -1.74
N ASP A 21 2.72 -39.21 -1.55
CA ASP A 21 3.83 -39.32 -2.51
C ASP A 21 3.62 -40.57 -3.38
N CYS A 22 3.44 -40.39 -4.70
CA CYS A 22 3.24 -41.47 -5.67
C CYS A 22 4.55 -42.15 -6.06
N ARG A 23 5.08 -43.04 -5.21
CA ARG A 23 6.10 -44.00 -5.64
C ARG A 23 5.49 -45.39 -5.83
N PRO A 24 5.93 -46.18 -6.84
CA PRO A 24 5.21 -47.37 -7.30
C PRO A 24 5.19 -48.58 -6.36
N THR A 25 5.83 -48.57 -5.23
CA THR A 25 6.00 -49.79 -4.42
C THR A 25 5.72 -49.72 -2.93
N ASN A 26 5.35 -48.55 -2.37
CA ASN A 26 4.91 -48.44 -1.01
C ASN A 26 3.98 -47.23 -0.88
N TRP A 27 2.69 -47.40 -0.73
CA TRP A 27 1.79 -46.35 -0.29
C TRP A 27 2.20 -45.91 1.10
N PRO A 28 2.73 -44.71 1.32
CA PRO A 28 2.95 -44.22 2.67
C PRO A 28 1.59 -44.19 3.40
N LYS A 29 1.60 -44.47 4.69
CA LYS A 29 0.44 -44.17 5.52
C LYS A 29 0.18 -42.68 5.36
N LEU A 30 -0.95 -42.34 4.73
CA LEU A 30 -1.38 -40.97 4.56
C LEU A 30 -1.52 -40.36 5.96
N GLY A 31 -0.62 -39.43 6.29
CA GLY A 31 -0.74 -38.68 7.53
C GLY A 31 -1.78 -37.58 7.33
N ILE A 32 -2.72 -37.48 8.26
CA ILE A 32 -3.60 -36.31 8.30
C ILE A 32 -2.73 -35.13 8.70
N VAL A 33 -2.48 -34.24 7.76
CA VAL A 33 -1.88 -32.93 8.07
C VAL A 33 -3.02 -32.06 8.57
N SER A 34 -3.13 -31.96 9.87
CA SER A 34 -4.03 -30.99 10.51
C SER A 34 -3.61 -29.59 10.02
N THR A 35 -4.44 -28.95 9.22
CA THR A 35 -4.30 -27.53 8.94
C THR A 35 -4.59 -26.80 10.25
N GLN A 36 -3.53 -26.44 10.98
CA GLN A 36 -3.69 -25.50 12.08
C GLN A 36 -4.25 -24.21 11.47
N HIS A 37 -5.55 -23.99 11.58
CA HIS A 37 -6.17 -22.71 11.27
C HIS A 37 -5.52 -21.66 12.18
N ARG A 38 -4.57 -20.92 11.65
CA ARG A 38 -4.06 -19.73 12.34
C ARG A 38 -5.24 -18.79 12.55
N ALA A 39 -5.40 -18.30 13.78
CA ALA A 39 -6.38 -17.25 14.03
C ALA A 39 -6.17 -16.09 13.06
N PRO A 40 -7.23 -15.50 12.49
CA PRO A 40 -7.09 -14.43 11.54
C PRO A 40 -6.37 -13.21 12.16
N LEU A 41 -5.50 -12.57 11.40
CA LEU A 41 -4.84 -11.34 11.83
C LEU A 41 -5.89 -10.23 12.01
N LYS A 42 -5.83 -9.58 13.16
CA LYS A 42 -6.70 -8.47 13.53
C LYS A 42 -6.24 -7.18 12.84
N VAL A 43 -7.06 -6.66 11.96
CA VAL A 43 -6.78 -5.47 11.16
C VAL A 43 -7.51 -4.26 11.71
N GLY A 44 -6.77 -3.20 12.00
CA GLY A 44 -7.29 -1.88 12.32
C GLY A 44 -7.15 -0.92 11.15
N ILE A 45 -8.10 0.00 10.97
CA ILE A 45 -8.04 1.04 9.93
C ILE A 45 -8.07 2.42 10.56
N GLY A 46 -6.97 3.17 10.41
CA GLY A 46 -6.83 4.56 10.83
C GLY A 46 -7.28 5.52 9.74
N GLY A 47 -8.54 5.97 9.81
CA GLY A 47 -9.15 6.85 8.80
C GLY A 47 -10.18 6.14 7.92
N LEU A 48 -11.43 6.62 7.92
CA LEU A 48 -12.55 6.11 7.11
C LEU A 48 -12.93 7.06 5.95
N GLY A 49 -11.89 7.59 5.27
CA GLY A 49 -12.06 8.25 3.98
C GLY A 49 -12.32 7.27 2.83
N ALA A 50 -12.21 7.72 1.58
CA ALA A 50 -12.46 6.88 0.39
C ALA A 50 -11.69 5.55 0.41
N ILE A 51 -10.39 5.58 0.73
CA ILE A 51 -9.56 4.36 0.79
C ILE A 51 -9.96 3.49 1.98
N GLY A 52 -9.98 4.05 3.20
CA GLY A 52 -10.19 3.27 4.41
C GLY A 52 -11.58 2.65 4.49
N LEU A 53 -12.63 3.36 4.03
CA LEU A 53 -14.00 2.81 3.99
C LEU A 53 -14.13 1.67 2.98
N THR A 54 -13.56 1.83 1.80
CA THR A 54 -13.59 0.78 0.77
C THR A 54 -12.80 -0.45 1.22
N LEU A 55 -11.64 -0.25 1.85
CA LEU A 55 -10.86 -1.35 2.45
C LEU A 55 -11.64 -2.04 3.58
N ALA A 56 -12.30 -1.28 4.46
CA ALA A 56 -13.12 -1.83 5.53
C ALA A 56 -14.26 -2.70 4.99
N ARG A 57 -14.94 -2.28 3.91
CA ARG A 57 -15.98 -3.06 3.25
C ARG A 57 -15.43 -4.38 2.70
N ARG A 58 -14.27 -4.33 2.02
CA ARG A 58 -13.60 -5.55 1.51
C ARG A 58 -13.25 -6.54 2.61
N LEU A 59 -12.76 -6.06 3.75
CA LEU A 59 -12.46 -6.91 4.89
C LEU A 59 -13.74 -7.49 5.53
N ASP A 60 -14.84 -6.72 5.57
CA ASP A 60 -16.13 -7.19 6.07
C ASP A 60 -16.77 -8.24 5.14
N GLU A 61 -16.52 -8.19 3.83
CA GLU A 61 -16.91 -9.21 2.84
C GLU A 61 -16.20 -10.58 3.05
N ARG A 62 -15.31 -10.67 4.00
CA ARG A 62 -14.41 -11.76 4.36
C ARG A 62 -13.23 -11.92 3.40
N VAL A 63 -12.06 -11.69 3.94
CA VAL A 63 -10.77 -12.04 3.35
C VAL A 63 -10.16 -13.11 4.26
N GLU A 64 -9.87 -14.27 3.71
CA GLU A 64 -9.31 -15.39 4.48
C GLU A 64 -8.04 -14.95 5.23
N GLY A 65 -7.93 -15.36 6.48
CA GLY A 65 -6.82 -15.02 7.36
C GLY A 65 -6.79 -13.56 7.88
N LEU A 66 -7.77 -12.72 7.53
CA LEU A 66 -7.85 -11.32 7.98
C LEU A 66 -9.21 -11.02 8.62
N MET A 67 -9.21 -10.23 9.70
CA MET A 67 -10.42 -9.81 10.41
C MET A 67 -10.37 -8.30 10.70
N LEU A 68 -11.37 -7.55 10.21
CA LEU A 68 -11.53 -6.15 10.58
C LEU A 68 -11.96 -6.06 12.05
N THR A 69 -11.09 -5.50 12.90
CA THR A 69 -11.29 -5.47 14.35
C THR A 69 -11.73 -4.12 14.86
N ALA A 70 -11.18 -3.03 14.32
CA ALA A 70 -11.50 -1.68 14.73
C ALA A 70 -11.23 -0.68 13.61
N VAL A 71 -11.89 0.47 13.69
CA VAL A 71 -11.61 1.61 12.82
C VAL A 71 -11.49 2.89 13.64
N SER A 72 -10.80 3.88 13.10
CA SER A 72 -10.78 5.21 13.67
C SER A 72 -11.17 6.26 12.64
N ALA A 73 -11.93 7.25 13.08
CA ALA A 73 -12.34 8.38 12.25
C ALA A 73 -12.49 9.63 13.12
N ARG A 74 -12.32 10.82 12.50
CA ARG A 74 -12.49 12.10 13.18
C ARG A 74 -13.93 12.29 13.67
N ASP A 75 -14.90 12.04 12.80
CA ASP A 75 -16.32 12.04 13.12
C ASP A 75 -16.76 10.59 13.39
N LYS A 76 -16.89 10.26 14.68
CA LYS A 76 -17.26 8.91 15.12
C LYS A 76 -18.71 8.56 14.79
N ASP A 77 -19.61 9.51 14.77
CA ASP A 77 -21.03 9.26 14.51
C ASP A 77 -21.27 9.04 13.01
N ALA A 78 -20.68 9.86 12.15
CA ALA A 78 -20.67 9.62 10.72
C ALA A 78 -20.01 8.26 10.38
N ALA A 79 -18.93 7.90 11.08
CA ALA A 79 -18.30 6.59 10.91
C ALA A 79 -19.22 5.43 11.28
N ARG A 80 -19.91 5.51 12.44
CA ARG A 80 -20.89 4.50 12.87
C ARG A 80 -22.03 4.34 11.87
N LEU A 81 -22.49 5.45 11.25
CA LEU A 81 -23.51 5.40 10.21
C LEU A 81 -23.03 4.64 8.96
N ARG A 82 -21.79 4.88 8.53
CA ARG A 82 -21.18 4.21 7.36
C ARG A 82 -20.98 2.71 7.58
N LEU A 83 -20.84 2.28 8.84
CA LEU A 83 -20.61 0.88 9.23
C LEU A 83 -21.92 0.10 9.52
N ARG A 84 -23.10 0.72 9.46
CA ARG A 84 -24.39 0.07 9.80
C ARG A 84 -24.71 -1.17 8.94
N GLY A 85 -24.20 -1.25 7.71
CA GLY A 85 -24.44 -2.38 6.81
C GLY A 85 -23.40 -3.50 6.90
N PHE A 86 -22.44 -3.42 7.84
CA PHE A 86 -21.39 -4.42 8.00
C PHE A 86 -21.95 -5.68 8.68
N ARG A 87 -21.39 -6.83 8.30
CA ARG A 87 -21.79 -8.16 8.83
C ARG A 87 -21.50 -8.32 10.32
N GLN A 88 -20.46 -7.63 10.79
CA GLN A 88 -20.09 -7.62 12.21
C GLN A 88 -20.05 -6.19 12.74
N ARG A 89 -20.27 -6.06 14.05
CA ARG A 89 -20.13 -4.75 14.72
C ARG A 89 -18.66 -4.38 14.83
N VAL A 90 -18.26 -3.34 14.08
CA VAL A 90 -16.89 -2.80 14.12
C VAL A 90 -16.85 -1.58 15.04
N PRO A 91 -16.08 -1.61 16.13
CA PRO A 91 -15.94 -0.46 17.03
C PRO A 91 -15.22 0.71 16.36
N VAL A 92 -15.68 1.93 16.64
CA VAL A 92 -15.02 3.17 16.24
C VAL A 92 -14.26 3.71 17.45
N VAL A 93 -12.93 3.58 17.40
CA VAL A 93 -12.02 3.94 18.50
C VAL A 93 -11.23 5.22 18.20
N THR A 94 -10.43 5.69 19.13
CA THR A 94 -9.47 6.78 18.89
C THR A 94 -8.24 6.25 18.13
N LEU A 95 -7.45 7.15 17.52
CA LEU A 95 -6.22 6.77 16.80
C LEU A 95 -5.23 6.05 17.73
N SER A 96 -5.09 6.52 18.98
CA SER A 96 -4.19 5.92 19.99
C SER A 96 -4.65 4.56 20.52
N GLU A 97 -5.97 4.29 20.49
CA GLU A 97 -6.54 3.01 20.92
C GLU A 97 -6.47 1.95 19.83
N LEU A 98 -6.43 2.38 18.55
CA LEU A 98 -6.51 1.49 17.39
C LEU A 98 -5.44 0.38 17.42
N ALA A 99 -4.23 0.70 17.88
CA ALA A 99 -3.13 -0.25 17.91
C ALA A 99 -3.23 -1.32 19.03
N LYS A 100 -4.09 -1.12 20.04
CA LYS A 100 -4.11 -2.01 21.23
C LYS A 100 -4.55 -3.43 20.88
N ASP A 101 -5.65 -3.56 20.13
CA ASP A 101 -6.30 -4.84 19.84
C ASP A 101 -6.08 -5.34 18.41
N CYS A 102 -5.23 -4.67 17.62
CA CYS A 102 -4.94 -5.02 16.25
C CYS A 102 -3.51 -5.57 16.11
N ASP A 103 -3.31 -6.55 15.23
CA ASP A 103 -1.99 -7.08 14.86
C ASP A 103 -1.39 -6.23 13.74
N VAL A 104 -2.24 -5.72 12.86
CA VAL A 104 -1.90 -4.89 11.70
C VAL A 104 -2.78 -3.64 11.71
N VAL A 105 -2.18 -2.48 11.49
CA VAL A 105 -2.92 -1.23 11.30
C VAL A 105 -2.60 -0.64 9.93
N VAL A 106 -3.66 -0.38 9.16
CA VAL A 106 -3.56 0.36 7.90
C VAL A 106 -3.83 1.84 8.20
N GLU A 107 -2.85 2.68 7.89
CA GLU A 107 -2.98 4.12 8.02
C GLU A 107 -3.56 4.69 6.71
N CYS A 108 -4.77 5.26 6.79
CA CYS A 108 -5.51 5.91 5.70
C CYS A 108 -5.98 7.31 6.12
N ALA A 109 -5.32 7.91 7.11
CA ALA A 109 -5.66 9.21 7.67
C ALA A 109 -4.97 10.35 6.88
N PRO A 110 -5.38 11.61 7.07
CA PRO A 110 -4.63 12.74 6.54
C PRO A 110 -3.20 12.80 7.10
N ALA A 111 -2.24 13.21 6.28
CA ALA A 111 -0.82 13.27 6.65
C ALA A 111 -0.54 14.04 7.96
N ALA A 112 -1.36 15.06 8.28
CA ALA A 112 -1.24 15.84 9.50
C ALA A 112 -1.41 15.04 10.80
N VAL A 113 -2.08 13.88 10.75
CA VAL A 113 -2.31 13.00 11.91
C VAL A 113 -1.61 11.66 11.75
N PHE A 114 -0.72 11.52 10.78
CA PHE A 114 0.01 10.29 10.48
C PHE A 114 0.69 9.70 11.71
N SER A 115 1.47 10.51 12.45
CA SER A 115 2.19 10.06 13.64
C SER A 115 1.26 9.55 14.74
N GLN A 116 0.06 10.12 14.87
CA GLN A 116 -0.92 9.68 15.87
C GLN A 116 -1.43 8.26 15.61
N VAL A 117 -1.44 7.82 14.35
CA VAL A 117 -1.74 6.42 13.97
C VAL A 117 -0.49 5.56 14.07
N ALA A 118 0.59 6.00 13.44
CA ALA A 118 1.78 5.17 13.20
C ALA A 118 2.61 4.91 14.45
N GLU A 119 2.82 5.92 15.30
CA GLU A 119 3.69 5.80 16.46
C GLU A 119 3.21 4.75 17.48
N PRO A 120 1.91 4.70 17.89
CA PRO A 120 1.44 3.64 18.79
C PRO A 120 1.61 2.23 18.20
N VAL A 121 1.43 2.07 16.89
CA VAL A 121 1.59 0.78 16.19
C VAL A 121 3.04 0.31 16.25
N VAL A 122 3.97 1.19 15.87
CA VAL A 122 5.40 0.90 15.86
C VAL A 122 5.93 0.67 17.28
N ARG A 123 5.50 1.49 18.23
CA ARG A 123 5.89 1.33 19.66
C ARG A 123 5.48 -0.02 20.25
N LEU A 124 4.33 -0.56 19.81
CA LEU A 124 3.82 -1.87 20.25
C LEU A 124 4.38 -3.04 19.45
N GLY A 125 5.35 -2.85 18.58
CA GLY A 125 5.99 -3.91 17.81
C GLY A 125 5.07 -4.55 16.75
N LYS A 126 4.03 -3.84 16.28
CA LYS A 126 3.01 -4.35 15.37
C LYS A 126 3.30 -4.00 13.92
N VAL A 127 2.46 -4.49 13.00
CA VAL A 127 2.59 -4.20 11.57
C VAL A 127 1.87 -2.90 11.22
N LEU A 128 2.58 -1.95 10.62
CA LEU A 128 2.03 -0.74 10.04
C LEU A 128 2.01 -0.85 8.52
N ILE A 129 0.87 -0.55 7.90
CA ILE A 129 0.74 -0.38 6.45
C ILE A 129 0.36 1.08 6.19
N PRO A 130 1.34 1.95 5.88
CA PRO A 130 1.08 3.36 5.63
C PRO A 130 0.64 3.57 4.19
N VAL A 131 -0.52 4.19 3.97
CA VAL A 131 -0.94 4.66 2.64
C VAL A 131 -0.41 6.07 2.38
N SER A 132 -0.22 6.85 3.43
CA SER A 132 0.40 8.19 3.38
C SER A 132 1.93 8.07 3.45
N VAL A 133 2.56 7.59 2.37
CA VAL A 133 4.01 7.31 2.35
C VAL A 133 4.85 8.58 2.57
N GLY A 134 4.40 9.73 2.08
CA GLY A 134 5.01 11.02 2.40
C GLY A 134 5.03 11.33 3.89
N GLY A 135 3.98 10.90 4.64
CA GLY A 135 3.94 10.99 6.09
C GLY A 135 5.04 10.16 6.76
N LEU A 136 5.36 8.98 6.22
CA LEU A 136 6.45 8.16 6.71
C LEU A 136 7.82 8.84 6.52
N LEU A 137 8.05 9.47 5.38
CA LEU A 137 9.30 10.21 5.14
C LEU A 137 9.49 11.37 6.12
N ALA A 138 8.41 12.06 6.48
CA ALA A 138 8.44 13.14 7.47
C ALA A 138 8.63 12.63 8.92
N ASN A 139 8.35 11.34 9.17
CA ASN A 139 8.44 10.72 10.49
C ASN A 139 9.44 9.54 10.49
N TRP A 140 10.63 9.75 9.91
CA TRP A 140 11.62 8.69 9.71
C TRP A 140 12.09 8.02 11.01
N HIS A 141 12.01 8.72 12.13
CA HIS A 141 12.28 8.16 13.47
C HIS A 141 11.45 6.90 13.77
N LEU A 142 10.29 6.73 13.13
CA LEU A 142 9.46 5.53 13.26
C LEU A 142 10.12 4.30 12.63
N VAL A 143 10.89 4.49 11.56
CA VAL A 143 11.66 3.40 10.93
C VAL A 143 12.78 2.95 11.88
N GLU A 144 13.46 3.92 12.52
CA GLU A 144 14.47 3.60 13.53
C GLU A 144 13.86 2.94 14.78
N MET A 145 12.71 3.43 15.22
CA MET A 145 11.96 2.80 16.32
C MET A 145 11.56 1.36 15.98
N ALA A 146 11.14 1.09 14.75
CA ALA A 146 10.75 -0.26 14.33
C ALA A 146 11.90 -1.28 14.46
N LYS A 147 13.14 -0.87 14.26
CA LYS A 147 14.34 -1.73 14.46
C LYS A 147 14.48 -2.22 15.91
N THR A 148 14.05 -1.42 16.87
CA THR A 148 14.18 -1.74 18.29
C THR A 148 12.93 -2.42 18.87
N THR A 149 11.75 -2.13 18.32
CA THR A 149 10.48 -2.69 18.82
C THR A 149 10.07 -4.00 18.14
N GLY A 150 10.74 -4.36 17.04
CA GLY A 150 10.35 -5.50 16.20
C GLY A 150 9.13 -5.22 15.31
N ALA A 151 8.65 -3.99 15.26
CA ALA A 151 7.57 -3.58 14.37
C ALA A 151 7.98 -3.74 12.90
N ARG A 152 6.98 -3.93 12.04
CA ARG A 152 7.18 -3.97 10.59
C ARG A 152 6.41 -2.84 9.93
N ILE A 153 7.07 -2.10 9.05
CA ILE A 153 6.43 -1.06 8.23
C ILE A 153 6.40 -1.57 6.80
N ASN A 154 5.22 -1.93 6.32
CA ASN A 154 4.99 -2.48 4.99
C ASN A 154 4.35 -1.43 4.09
N VAL A 155 5.15 -0.75 3.29
CA VAL A 155 4.66 0.25 2.33
C VAL A 155 4.01 -0.47 1.14
N PRO A 156 2.69 -0.28 0.89
CA PRO A 156 2.05 -0.86 -0.28
C PRO A 156 2.50 -0.14 -1.56
N SER A 157 2.40 -0.80 -2.71
CA SER A 157 2.74 -0.16 -3.98
C SER A 157 1.86 1.05 -4.30
N GLY A 158 0.68 1.13 -3.70
CA GLY A 158 -0.23 2.26 -3.91
C GLY A 158 -0.67 2.36 -5.37
N ALA A 159 -0.42 3.51 -5.97
CA ALA A 159 -0.74 3.79 -7.37
C ALA A 159 0.48 3.67 -8.31
N VAL A 160 1.54 3.00 -7.86
CA VAL A 160 2.76 2.74 -8.65
C VAL A 160 2.91 1.23 -8.86
N LEU A 161 3.66 0.82 -9.86
CA LEU A 161 3.96 -0.60 -10.11
C LEU A 161 5.47 -0.83 -10.19
N GLY A 162 5.88 -2.12 -10.13
CA GLY A 162 7.27 -2.52 -10.30
C GLY A 162 8.19 -2.18 -9.13
N LEU A 163 7.66 -1.91 -7.92
CA LEU A 163 8.52 -1.67 -6.75
C LEU A 163 9.38 -2.88 -6.38
N ASP A 164 8.93 -4.08 -6.71
CA ASP A 164 9.69 -5.32 -6.57
C ASP A 164 10.91 -5.35 -7.50
N ALA A 165 10.74 -4.96 -8.77
CA ALA A 165 11.85 -4.84 -9.71
C ALA A 165 12.86 -3.76 -9.26
N VAL A 166 12.37 -2.62 -8.78
CA VAL A 166 13.23 -1.54 -8.26
C VAL A 166 14.02 -2.01 -7.04
N ARG A 167 13.36 -2.72 -6.11
CA ARG A 167 14.03 -3.30 -4.93
C ARG A 167 15.09 -4.33 -5.30
N ALA A 168 14.80 -5.17 -6.31
CA ALA A 168 15.78 -6.14 -6.81
C ALA A 168 16.99 -5.42 -7.42
N ALA A 169 16.77 -4.40 -8.26
CA ALA A 169 17.84 -3.60 -8.84
C ALA A 169 18.67 -2.85 -7.78
N ALA A 170 18.03 -2.43 -6.68
CA ALA A 170 18.70 -1.74 -5.57
C ALA A 170 19.64 -2.63 -4.73
N LEU A 171 19.65 -3.95 -4.95
CA LEU A 171 20.67 -4.84 -4.37
C LEU A 171 21.99 -4.79 -5.16
N GLY A 172 21.95 -4.33 -6.42
CA GLY A 172 23.10 -3.91 -7.22
C GLY A 172 23.28 -2.39 -7.17
N GLU A 173 23.75 -1.80 -8.25
CA GLU A 173 23.96 -0.35 -8.36
C GLU A 173 22.91 0.28 -9.29
N ILE A 174 22.00 1.08 -8.73
CA ILE A 174 21.08 1.92 -9.51
C ILE A 174 21.78 3.27 -9.76
N THR A 175 21.92 3.64 -11.02
CA THR A 175 22.53 4.91 -11.43
C THR A 175 21.51 6.02 -11.56
N ARG A 176 20.24 5.69 -11.88
CA ARG A 176 19.19 6.69 -12.08
C ARG A 176 17.80 6.12 -11.82
N VAL A 177 16.99 6.91 -11.11
CA VAL A 177 15.54 6.69 -10.99
C VAL A 177 14.82 7.99 -11.29
N THR A 178 13.91 7.96 -12.27
CA THR A 178 13.09 9.12 -12.63
C THR A 178 11.63 8.73 -12.65
N ILE A 179 10.78 9.58 -12.10
CA ILE A 179 9.32 9.46 -12.20
C ILE A 179 8.75 10.76 -12.77
N VAL A 180 8.00 10.63 -13.85
CA VAL A 180 7.22 11.71 -14.45
C VAL A 180 5.76 11.48 -14.14
N THR A 181 5.16 12.39 -13.37
CA THR A 181 3.76 12.36 -12.98
C THR A 181 2.99 13.39 -13.79
N ARG A 182 1.99 12.95 -14.56
CA ARG A 182 1.07 13.82 -15.29
C ARG A 182 -0.33 13.73 -14.68
N LYS A 183 -0.94 14.88 -14.48
CA LYS A 183 -2.30 14.98 -13.89
C LYS A 183 -3.13 16.01 -14.64
N PRO A 184 -4.45 15.83 -14.71
CA PRO A 184 -5.34 16.92 -15.08
C PRO A 184 -5.07 18.14 -14.21
N PRO A 185 -5.08 19.38 -14.73
CA PRO A 185 -4.80 20.58 -13.94
C PRO A 185 -5.59 20.69 -12.63
N ALA A 186 -6.89 20.41 -12.66
CA ALA A 186 -7.76 20.38 -11.47
C ALA A 186 -7.30 19.41 -10.39
N GLY A 187 -6.56 18.34 -10.72
CA GLY A 187 -6.01 17.37 -9.79
C GLY A 187 -4.86 17.91 -8.93
N LEU A 188 -4.28 19.05 -9.32
CA LEU A 188 -3.17 19.72 -8.62
C LEU A 188 -3.64 20.95 -7.81
N ALA A 189 -4.90 21.37 -7.97
CA ALA A 189 -5.45 22.52 -7.26
C ALA A 189 -5.35 22.36 -5.74
N GLY A 190 -4.99 23.45 -5.06
CA GLY A 190 -4.81 23.49 -3.60
C GLY A 190 -3.51 22.83 -3.11
N ALA A 191 -2.58 22.46 -3.99
CA ALA A 191 -1.26 22.00 -3.58
C ALA A 191 -0.40 23.19 -3.11
N PRO A 192 0.34 23.07 -1.98
CA PRO A 192 1.14 24.18 -1.44
C PRO A 192 2.10 24.79 -2.44
N HIS A 193 2.69 24.01 -3.32
CA HIS A 193 3.60 24.50 -4.37
C HIS A 193 2.86 25.37 -5.39
N ILE A 194 1.67 24.94 -5.83
CA ILE A 194 0.84 25.68 -6.79
C ILE A 194 0.43 27.04 -6.20
N GLU A 195 -0.03 27.05 -4.95
CA GLU A 195 -0.44 28.29 -4.25
C GLU A 195 0.75 29.22 -4.03
N LYS A 196 1.88 28.69 -3.53
CA LYS A 196 3.10 29.48 -3.27
C LYS A 196 3.64 30.17 -4.53
N HIS A 197 3.61 29.49 -5.66
CA HIS A 197 4.12 30.00 -6.93
C HIS A 197 3.04 30.67 -7.80
N GLN A 198 1.80 30.77 -7.29
CA GLN A 198 0.67 31.39 -7.97
C GLN A 198 0.47 30.84 -9.40
N ILE A 199 0.61 29.51 -9.56
CA ILE A 199 0.47 28.87 -10.87
C ILE A 199 -1.03 28.83 -11.21
N ASP A 200 -1.39 29.51 -12.30
CA ASP A 200 -2.76 29.51 -12.82
C ASP A 200 -3.00 28.21 -13.60
N LEU A 201 -3.72 27.30 -12.96
CA LEU A 201 -4.07 26.00 -13.52
C LEU A 201 -5.25 26.06 -14.50
N ASP A 202 -6.08 27.10 -14.42
CA ASP A 202 -7.27 27.24 -15.27
C ASP A 202 -6.90 27.70 -16.69
N SER A 203 -5.75 28.35 -16.86
CA SER A 203 -5.22 28.80 -18.16
C SER A 203 -4.33 27.76 -18.88
N VAL A 204 -4.18 26.56 -18.33
CA VAL A 204 -3.28 25.53 -18.88
C VAL A 204 -3.93 24.84 -20.10
N GLU A 205 -3.56 25.26 -21.29
CA GLU A 205 -4.01 24.67 -22.58
C GLU A 205 -3.08 23.56 -23.09
N HIS A 206 -1.81 23.55 -22.67
CA HIS A 206 -0.78 22.60 -23.06
C HIS A 206 -0.07 22.01 -21.82
N PRO A 207 0.59 20.84 -21.92
CA PRO A 207 1.32 20.27 -20.79
C PRO A 207 2.32 21.24 -20.19
N LEU A 208 2.13 21.62 -18.92
CA LEU A 208 2.97 22.52 -18.15
C LEU A 208 3.70 21.76 -17.06
N LYS A 209 5.04 21.78 -17.06
CA LYS A 209 5.83 21.28 -15.95
C LYS A 209 5.73 22.26 -14.78
N VAL A 210 5.08 21.82 -13.70
CA VAL A 210 4.86 22.67 -12.51
C VAL A 210 5.88 22.41 -11.42
N PHE A 211 6.61 21.28 -11.48
CA PHE A 211 7.66 20.96 -10.52
C PHE A 211 8.69 20.00 -11.12
N GLU A 212 9.95 20.19 -10.70
CA GLU A 212 11.01 19.20 -10.85
C GLU A 212 11.94 19.24 -9.63
N GLY A 213 12.46 18.09 -9.21
CA GLY A 213 13.34 17.98 -8.06
C GLY A 213 13.40 16.58 -7.49
N SER A 214 13.91 16.44 -6.27
CA SER A 214 13.91 15.17 -5.57
C SER A 214 12.50 14.72 -5.19
N ALA A 215 12.30 13.40 -5.03
CA ALA A 215 11.03 12.89 -4.51
C ALA A 215 10.73 13.43 -3.10
N ARG A 216 11.76 13.70 -2.27
CA ARG A 216 11.60 14.34 -0.95
C ARG A 216 11.02 15.75 -1.08
N ASP A 217 11.58 16.58 -1.95
CA ASP A 217 11.08 17.94 -2.17
C ASP A 217 9.68 17.93 -2.76
N GLY A 218 9.40 16.96 -3.64
CA GLY A 218 8.07 16.73 -4.17
C GLY A 218 7.03 16.40 -3.11
N VAL A 219 7.38 15.62 -2.09
CA VAL A 219 6.48 15.33 -0.94
C VAL A 219 6.15 16.62 -0.18
N ALA A 220 7.11 17.48 0.04
CA ALA A 220 6.89 18.77 0.69
C ALA A 220 6.01 19.71 -0.18
N ALA A 221 6.25 19.72 -1.50
CA ALA A 221 5.54 20.54 -2.46
C ALA A 221 4.07 20.08 -2.69
N PHE A 222 3.84 18.75 -2.69
CA PHE A 222 2.57 18.12 -3.05
C PHE A 222 2.21 16.97 -2.09
N PRO A 223 2.01 17.20 -0.79
CA PRO A 223 1.89 16.14 0.22
C PRO A 223 0.74 15.16 -0.02
N ALA A 224 -0.31 15.58 -0.73
CA ALA A 224 -1.46 14.72 -1.07
C ALA A 224 -1.30 14.01 -2.43
N ASN A 225 -0.25 14.29 -3.20
CA ASN A 225 -0.19 13.96 -4.63
C ASN A 225 0.99 13.07 -5.04
N VAL A 226 2.01 12.90 -4.20
CA VAL A 226 3.28 12.27 -4.59
C VAL A 226 3.72 11.09 -3.71
N ASN A 227 2.76 10.42 -3.05
CA ASN A 227 3.04 9.19 -2.32
C ASN A 227 3.73 8.12 -3.20
N VAL A 228 3.43 8.13 -4.51
CA VAL A 228 4.06 7.25 -5.50
C VAL A 228 5.57 7.49 -5.63
N ALA A 229 6.01 8.75 -5.66
CA ALA A 229 7.43 9.09 -5.73
C ALA A 229 8.15 8.75 -4.41
N ALA A 230 7.48 8.97 -3.28
CA ALA A 230 7.99 8.54 -1.98
C ALA A 230 8.18 7.02 -1.91
N ALA A 231 7.18 6.24 -2.34
CA ALA A 231 7.27 4.77 -2.35
C ALA A 231 8.37 4.27 -3.29
N LEU A 232 8.50 4.89 -4.47
CA LEU A 232 9.56 4.57 -5.44
C LEU A 232 10.95 4.86 -4.86
N GLY A 233 11.15 6.03 -4.23
CA GLY A 233 12.40 6.38 -3.57
C GLY A 233 12.78 5.41 -2.44
N LEU A 234 11.79 4.97 -1.64
CA LEU A 234 12.02 3.98 -0.59
C LEU A 234 12.36 2.59 -1.13
N ALA A 235 11.87 2.25 -2.30
CA ALA A 235 12.17 0.98 -2.95
C ALA A 235 13.55 0.96 -3.62
N GLY A 236 14.04 2.12 -4.07
CA GLY A 236 15.27 2.28 -4.86
C GLY A 236 16.41 2.97 -4.09
N ILE A 237 16.93 4.04 -4.68
CA ILE A 237 18.13 4.76 -4.25
C ILE A 237 17.87 5.85 -3.20
N GLY A 238 16.70 5.85 -2.61
CA GLY A 238 16.29 6.85 -1.63
C GLY A 238 15.55 8.04 -2.25
N PRO A 239 14.72 8.73 -1.45
CA PRO A 239 13.87 9.82 -1.92
C PRO A 239 14.66 11.07 -2.34
N ASP A 240 15.90 11.22 -1.89
CA ASP A 240 16.76 12.37 -2.22
C ASP A 240 17.40 12.24 -3.60
N GLN A 241 17.62 11.00 -4.06
CA GLN A 241 18.24 10.71 -5.37
C GLN A 241 17.22 10.31 -6.44
N THR A 242 15.97 10.04 -6.05
CA THR A 242 14.88 9.76 -6.98
C THR A 242 14.35 11.08 -7.56
N TRP A 243 14.46 11.23 -8.88
CA TRP A 243 14.05 12.46 -9.59
C TRP A 243 12.56 12.42 -9.89
N LEU A 244 11.87 13.50 -9.59
CA LEU A 244 10.44 13.66 -9.82
C LEU A 244 10.17 14.86 -10.72
N GLU A 245 9.33 14.66 -11.72
CA GLU A 245 8.65 15.73 -12.45
C GLU A 245 7.15 15.65 -12.23
N VAL A 246 6.50 16.80 -12.01
CA VAL A 246 5.03 16.92 -11.94
C VAL A 246 4.57 17.86 -13.05
N TRP A 247 3.61 17.37 -13.84
CA TRP A 247 3.05 18.09 -14.98
C TRP A 247 1.56 18.30 -14.82
N ALA A 248 1.08 19.51 -14.97
CA ALA A 248 -0.32 19.81 -15.25
C ALA A 248 -0.55 19.57 -16.76
N ASP A 249 -1.35 18.55 -17.10
CA ASP A 249 -1.53 18.12 -18.47
C ASP A 249 -3.02 18.00 -18.81
N PRO A 250 -3.59 18.92 -19.61
CA PRO A 250 -4.99 18.90 -19.97
C PRO A 250 -5.36 17.75 -20.92
N ALA A 251 -4.37 17.12 -21.58
CA ALA A 251 -4.61 16.00 -22.48
C ALA A 251 -4.84 14.67 -21.73
N VAL A 252 -4.53 14.59 -20.43
CA VAL A 252 -4.77 13.38 -19.63
C VAL A 252 -6.05 13.53 -18.84
N SER A 253 -6.88 12.48 -18.85
CA SER A 253 -8.08 12.38 -18.01
C SER A 253 -7.82 11.64 -16.69
N ARG A 254 -6.61 11.09 -16.50
CA ARG A 254 -6.23 10.22 -15.37
C ARG A 254 -4.82 10.57 -14.91
N ASN A 255 -4.55 10.34 -13.62
CA ASN A 255 -3.19 10.40 -13.11
C ASN A 255 -2.33 9.33 -13.81
N THR A 256 -1.30 9.76 -14.50
CA THR A 256 -0.36 8.91 -15.22
C THR A 256 1.02 9.02 -14.58
N HIS A 257 1.68 7.89 -14.36
CA HIS A 257 3.06 7.85 -13.89
C HIS A 257 3.90 7.07 -14.87
N SER A 258 5.00 7.66 -15.34
CA SER A 258 6.05 7.02 -16.14
C SER A 258 7.31 6.97 -15.29
N ILE A 259 7.88 5.78 -15.14
CA ILE A 259 9.04 5.51 -14.30
C ILE A 259 10.13 4.96 -15.20
N THR A 260 11.34 5.50 -15.09
CA THR A 260 12.55 4.97 -15.74
C THR A 260 13.55 4.63 -14.65
N VAL A 261 14.11 3.42 -14.71
CA VAL A 261 15.17 2.95 -13.83
C VAL A 261 16.34 2.48 -14.68
N GLU A 262 17.53 2.97 -14.34
CA GLU A 262 18.80 2.57 -14.92
C GLU A 262 19.70 1.99 -13.83
N SER A 263 20.17 0.78 -14.01
CA SER A 263 21.04 0.08 -13.08
C SER A 263 22.10 -0.74 -13.82
N ASP A 264 23.07 -1.25 -13.08
CA ASP A 264 24.09 -2.17 -13.58
C ASP A 264 23.52 -3.50 -14.10
N SER A 265 22.36 -3.91 -13.58
CA SER A 265 21.72 -5.20 -13.87
C SER A 265 20.60 -5.11 -14.91
N ALA A 266 19.93 -3.94 -15.03
CA ALA A 266 18.81 -3.77 -15.96
C ALA A 266 18.48 -2.28 -16.20
N ARG A 267 17.93 -2.00 -17.39
CA ARG A 267 17.19 -0.77 -17.66
C ARG A 267 15.74 -1.12 -17.95
N PHE A 268 14.82 -0.49 -17.28
CA PHE A 268 13.40 -0.71 -17.52
C PHE A 268 12.56 0.54 -17.38
N GLU A 269 11.42 0.52 -18.06
CA GLU A 269 10.44 1.60 -18.04
C GLU A 269 9.07 1.03 -17.69
N LEU A 270 8.34 1.75 -16.86
CA LEU A 270 7.02 1.36 -16.39
C LEU A 270 6.07 2.54 -16.59
N LYS A 271 4.87 2.27 -17.10
CA LYS A 271 3.81 3.28 -17.22
C LYS A 271 2.54 2.78 -16.59
N ILE A 272 1.88 3.60 -15.80
CA ILE A 272 0.57 3.31 -15.24
C ILE A 272 -0.37 4.50 -15.43
N GLU A 273 -1.59 4.23 -15.84
CA GLU A 273 -2.69 5.17 -15.95
C GLU A 273 -3.77 4.78 -14.94
N ASN A 274 -3.89 5.57 -13.87
CA ASN A 274 -4.72 5.23 -12.73
C ASN A 274 -6.19 5.56 -12.99
N VAL A 275 -7.07 4.56 -12.87
CA VAL A 275 -8.52 4.79 -12.88
C VAL A 275 -8.91 5.45 -11.55
N PRO A 276 -9.53 6.65 -11.56
CA PRO A 276 -9.93 7.33 -10.32
C PRO A 276 -11.04 6.57 -9.59
N THR A 277 -11.14 6.80 -8.27
CA THR A 277 -12.31 6.35 -7.51
C THR A 277 -13.48 7.30 -7.73
N ASP A 278 -14.70 6.79 -7.59
CA ASP A 278 -15.91 7.60 -7.77
C ASP A 278 -16.06 8.62 -6.64
N GLU A 279 -15.63 8.26 -5.41
CA GLU A 279 -15.72 9.12 -4.23
C GLU A 279 -14.62 10.19 -4.17
N ASN A 280 -13.46 9.94 -4.80
CA ASN A 280 -12.33 10.88 -4.81
C ASN A 280 -11.50 10.74 -6.11
N PRO A 281 -11.69 11.61 -7.10
CA PRO A 281 -10.96 11.56 -8.36
C PRO A 281 -9.43 11.70 -8.22
N ARG A 282 -8.93 12.20 -7.10
CA ARG A 282 -7.49 12.31 -6.80
C ARG A 282 -6.86 10.97 -6.43
N THR A 283 -7.69 9.94 -6.10
CA THR A 283 -7.23 8.63 -5.64
C THR A 283 -7.50 7.57 -6.71
N GLY A 284 -6.49 6.82 -7.11
CA GLY A 284 -6.66 5.68 -8.01
C GLY A 284 -7.31 4.48 -7.30
N ARG A 285 -8.22 3.77 -7.97
CA ARG A 285 -8.85 2.53 -7.46
C ARG A 285 -7.81 1.47 -7.07
N ILE A 286 -6.68 1.42 -7.77
CA ILE A 286 -5.59 0.47 -7.52
C ILE A 286 -4.98 0.62 -6.11
N VAL A 287 -5.08 1.80 -5.47
CA VAL A 287 -4.52 2.05 -4.13
C VAL A 287 -5.17 1.14 -3.09
N VAL A 288 -6.49 0.98 -3.12
CA VAL A 288 -7.20 0.07 -2.22
C VAL A 288 -6.80 -1.38 -2.48
N LEU A 289 -6.72 -1.77 -3.76
CA LEU A 289 -6.38 -3.13 -4.17
C LEU A 289 -4.95 -3.50 -3.78
N SER A 290 -3.99 -2.61 -4.00
CA SER A 290 -2.59 -2.83 -3.59
C SER A 290 -2.42 -2.88 -2.07
N THR A 291 -3.20 -2.09 -1.33
CA THR A 291 -3.23 -2.15 0.14
C THR A 291 -3.81 -3.48 0.62
N LEU A 292 -4.89 -3.95 0.00
CA LEU A 292 -5.46 -5.26 0.29
C LEU A 292 -4.49 -6.41 -0.07
N ALA A 293 -3.77 -6.30 -1.19
CA ALA A 293 -2.73 -7.25 -1.56
C ALA A 293 -1.58 -7.28 -0.54
N ALA A 294 -1.17 -6.11 -0.01
CA ALA A 294 -0.17 -6.04 1.05
C ALA A 294 -0.64 -6.71 2.35
N LEU A 295 -1.93 -6.57 2.70
CA LEU A 295 -2.53 -7.30 3.82
C LEU A 295 -2.57 -8.82 3.56
N LYS A 296 -3.04 -9.24 2.39
CA LYS A 296 -3.09 -10.67 2.00
C LYS A 296 -1.72 -11.32 2.04
N ARG A 297 -0.67 -10.62 1.60
CA ARG A 297 0.71 -11.11 1.66
C ARG A 297 1.16 -11.53 3.07
N LEU A 298 0.52 -11.03 4.13
CA LEU A 298 0.84 -11.42 5.51
C LEU A 298 0.28 -12.78 5.89
N VAL A 299 -0.72 -13.29 5.18
CA VAL A 299 -1.47 -14.50 5.51
C VAL A 299 -1.46 -15.55 4.39
N ASP A 300 -1.30 -15.15 3.13
CA ASP A 300 -1.28 -16.06 1.99
C ASP A 300 -0.06 -17.00 2.06
N PRO A 301 -0.25 -18.31 1.80
CA PRO A 301 0.86 -19.28 1.80
C PRO A 301 1.78 -19.12 0.58
N LEU A 302 1.30 -18.52 -0.51
CA LEU A 302 2.05 -18.21 -1.72
C LEU A 302 2.17 -16.71 -1.88
N THR A 303 3.41 -16.22 -1.97
CA THR A 303 3.70 -14.83 -2.32
C THR A 303 4.44 -14.77 -3.66
N VAL A 304 4.10 -13.80 -4.48
CA VAL A 304 4.76 -13.55 -5.78
C VAL A 304 5.33 -12.14 -5.77
N GLY A 305 6.49 -11.99 -6.33
CA GLY A 305 7.30 -10.77 -6.24
C GLY A 305 8.11 -10.70 -4.92
N THR A 306 9.01 -9.72 -4.85
CA THR A 306 9.93 -9.54 -3.69
C THR A 306 9.33 -8.72 -2.56
#